data_9442b85d782665ddf61b45efca7dd594
#
_entry.id   9442b85d782665ddf61b45efca7dd594
#
_cell.length_a   1.000
_cell.length_b   1.000
_cell.length_c   1.000
_cell.angle_alpha   90.00
_cell.angle_beta   90.00
_cell.angle_gamma   90.00
#
_symmetry.space_group_name_H-M   'P 1'
#
loop_
_entity.id
_entity.type
_entity.pdbx_description
1 polymer ?
#
loop_
_entity_poly.entity_id
_entity_poly.type
_entity_poly.pdbx_seq_one_letter_code
_entity_poly.pdbx_strand_id
1 'polypeptide(L)'
;MTLKLPRSPLPKSLRSGRQKNLHDLDSNAKAYKASYNTCEPLHDRVFKELKLTDLQGVVDNCGKNYPTLRKLKVLFSQMYEYAMKYEICMKDYSEYVDIIKFKDKNPNKTDHSPFSREEIDALWLQESNLYAQIVMMLIYSGVRVSELLDLKRENVNIEEHCFKVAESKTESGIRVVPIHDRTYPFFKMVLSISLDTFYSNKNYATRKI
;
A
#
# COMPACT_ATOMS: atom_id res chain seq x y z
N MET A 1 -19.11 24.41 -21.76
CA MET A 1 -18.02 24.28 -20.78
C MET A 1 -17.46 22.87 -20.91
N THR A 2 -16.31 22.73 -21.52
CA THR A 2 -15.69 21.42 -21.83
C THR A 2 -14.89 21.00 -20.62
N LEU A 3 -15.48 20.15 -19.76
CA LEU A 3 -14.76 19.56 -18.64
C LEU A 3 -13.85 18.46 -19.20
N LYS A 4 -12.61 18.85 -19.53
CA LYS A 4 -11.52 17.88 -19.67
C LYS A 4 -11.24 17.32 -18.28
N LEU A 5 -10.95 16.02 -18.18
CA LEU A 5 -10.50 15.41 -16.95
C LEU A 5 -9.43 16.30 -16.30
N PRO A 6 -9.57 16.70 -15.03
CA PRO A 6 -8.66 17.63 -14.39
C PRO A 6 -7.25 17.07 -14.43
N ARG A 7 -6.29 17.81 -14.96
CA ARG A 7 -4.85 17.49 -15.00
C ARG A 7 -4.21 17.42 -13.60
N SER A 8 -5.01 17.61 -12.54
CA SER A 8 -4.61 17.68 -11.13
C SER A 8 -5.42 16.67 -10.30
N PRO A 9 -4.82 16.06 -9.26
CA PRO A 9 -5.52 15.09 -8.42
C PRO A 9 -6.76 15.70 -7.77
N LEU A 10 -7.80 14.87 -7.60
CA LEU A 10 -9.13 15.15 -7.07
C LEU A 10 -9.17 16.21 -5.97
N PRO A 11 -10.21 17.10 -5.96
CA PRO A 11 -10.32 18.19 -5.02
C PRO A 11 -10.36 17.71 -3.57
N LYS A 12 -9.82 18.55 -2.67
CA LYS A 12 -9.67 18.32 -1.22
C LYS A 12 -10.98 18.00 -0.47
N SER A 13 -12.13 18.18 -1.10
CA SER A 13 -13.46 17.97 -0.52
C SER A 13 -13.88 16.49 -0.34
N LEU A 14 -13.18 15.55 -0.95
CA LEU A 14 -13.40 14.10 -0.71
C LEU A 14 -12.71 13.57 0.55
N ARG A 15 -12.20 14.45 1.39
CA ARG A 15 -11.60 14.10 2.68
C ARG A 15 -12.70 14.02 3.74
N SER A 16 -13.36 12.86 3.87
CA SER A 16 -14.15 12.57 5.08
C SER A 16 -13.21 12.48 6.29
N GLY A 17 -13.47 13.29 7.27
CA GLY A 17 -13.18 13.41 8.70
C GLY A 17 -12.20 12.52 9.46
N ARG A 18 -11.24 11.83 8.86
CA ARG A 18 -10.11 11.20 9.58
C ARG A 18 -8.81 11.88 9.18
N GLN A 19 -8.03 12.31 10.16
CA GLN A 19 -6.64 12.68 9.95
C GLN A 19 -5.90 11.47 9.37
N LYS A 20 -5.76 11.42 8.04
CA LYS A 20 -4.91 10.43 7.37
C LYS A 20 -3.48 10.93 7.47
N ASN A 21 -2.57 10.04 7.87
CA ASN A 21 -1.14 10.31 7.85
C ASN A 21 -0.72 10.80 6.45
N LEU A 22 0.21 11.75 6.39
CA LEU A 22 0.69 12.38 5.15
C LEU A 22 1.17 11.33 4.12
N HIS A 23 1.78 10.25 4.61
CA HIS A 23 2.25 9.11 3.80
C HIS A 23 1.11 8.33 3.13
N ASP A 24 -0.03 8.14 3.81
CA ASP A 24 -1.22 7.46 3.23
C ASP A 24 -1.88 8.31 2.14
N LEU A 25 -1.84 9.64 2.28
CA LEU A 25 -2.32 10.56 1.26
C LEU A 25 -1.48 10.47 -0.02
N ASP A 26 -0.15 10.38 0.12
CA ASP A 26 0.77 10.27 -1.00
C ASP A 26 0.63 8.92 -1.73
N SER A 27 0.50 7.83 -0.99
CA SER A 27 0.26 6.48 -1.52
C SER A 27 -1.04 6.38 -2.32
N ASN A 28 -2.14 6.94 -1.79
CA ASN A 28 -3.42 6.96 -2.48
C ASN A 28 -3.37 7.87 -3.74
N ALA A 29 -2.71 9.02 -3.64
CA ALA A 29 -2.52 9.93 -4.78
C ALA A 29 -1.73 9.26 -5.91
N LYS A 30 -0.67 8.51 -5.59
CA LYS A 30 0.09 7.70 -6.56
C LYS A 30 -0.79 6.63 -7.22
N ALA A 31 -1.63 5.93 -6.45
CA ALA A 31 -2.53 4.93 -6.97
C ALA A 31 -3.59 5.52 -7.92
N TYR A 32 -4.18 6.66 -7.55
CA TYR A 32 -5.12 7.37 -8.42
C TYR A 32 -4.45 7.89 -9.68
N LYS A 33 -3.25 8.45 -9.59
CA LYS A 33 -2.48 8.90 -10.74
C LYS A 33 -2.18 7.74 -11.70
N ALA A 34 -1.79 6.58 -11.19
CA ALA A 34 -1.57 5.39 -12.01
C ALA A 34 -2.85 4.90 -12.71
N SER A 35 -3.99 4.88 -11.99
CA SER A 35 -5.29 4.54 -12.58
C SER A 35 -5.72 5.56 -13.64
N TYR A 36 -5.52 6.86 -13.38
CA TYR A 36 -5.79 7.93 -14.33
C TYR A 36 -4.96 7.78 -15.61
N ASN A 37 -3.67 7.51 -15.50
CA ASN A 37 -2.80 7.28 -16.65
C ASN A 37 -3.26 6.08 -17.49
N THR A 38 -3.89 5.06 -16.87
CA THR A 38 -4.47 3.92 -17.59
C THR A 38 -5.67 4.36 -18.46
N CYS A 39 -6.30 5.50 -18.14
CA CYS A 39 -7.43 6.07 -18.89
C CYS A 39 -6.98 7.00 -20.03
N GLU A 40 -5.71 6.96 -20.45
CA GLU A 40 -5.18 7.81 -21.52
C GLU A 40 -6.11 7.93 -22.76
N PRO A 41 -6.73 6.85 -23.26
CA PRO A 41 -7.64 6.92 -24.41
C PRO A 41 -8.87 7.81 -24.18
N LEU A 42 -9.19 8.14 -22.92
CA LEU A 42 -10.33 8.97 -22.55
C LEU A 42 -9.97 10.40 -22.20
N HIS A 43 -8.68 10.75 -22.10
CA HIS A 43 -8.25 12.07 -21.58
C HIS A 43 -8.75 13.26 -22.40
N ASP A 44 -8.89 13.09 -23.71
CA ASP A 44 -9.36 14.15 -24.60
C ASP A 44 -10.88 14.11 -24.86
N ARG A 45 -11.57 13.13 -24.27
CA ARG A 45 -13.02 12.96 -24.39
C ARG A 45 -13.77 13.86 -23.42
N VAL A 46 -14.94 14.32 -23.83
CA VAL A 46 -15.85 15.08 -22.96
C VAL A 46 -16.52 14.10 -21.99
N PHE A 47 -16.35 14.31 -20.67
CA PHE A 47 -16.80 13.36 -19.65
C PHE A 47 -18.27 12.99 -19.75
N LYS A 48 -19.16 13.97 -19.98
CA LYS A 48 -20.62 13.75 -20.11
C LYS A 48 -21.04 12.88 -21.30
N GLU A 49 -20.15 12.72 -22.28
CA GLU A 49 -20.39 11.92 -23.49
C GLU A 49 -19.84 10.50 -23.37
N LEU A 50 -19.09 10.21 -22.30
CA LEU A 50 -18.58 8.87 -22.03
C LEU A 50 -19.72 7.92 -21.73
N LYS A 51 -19.67 6.74 -22.35
CA LYS A 51 -20.62 5.66 -22.18
C LYS A 51 -19.93 4.44 -21.56
N LEU A 52 -20.74 3.46 -21.18
CA LEU A 52 -20.22 2.18 -20.68
C LEU A 52 -19.19 1.54 -21.61
N THR A 53 -19.44 1.60 -22.93
CA THR A 53 -18.52 1.03 -23.94
C THR A 53 -17.13 1.66 -23.91
N ASP A 54 -17.03 2.95 -23.61
CA ASP A 54 -15.76 3.66 -23.53
C ASP A 54 -14.98 3.21 -22.28
N LEU A 55 -15.67 3.14 -21.12
CA LEU A 55 -15.06 2.69 -19.86
C LEU A 55 -14.65 1.22 -19.91
N GLN A 56 -15.54 0.37 -20.44
CA GLN A 56 -15.27 -1.06 -20.61
C GLN A 56 -14.13 -1.29 -21.59
N GLY A 57 -14.06 -0.51 -22.67
CA GLY A 57 -12.97 -0.55 -23.63
C GLY A 57 -11.60 -0.30 -23.01
N VAL A 58 -11.49 0.66 -22.06
CA VAL A 58 -10.25 0.87 -21.29
C VAL A 58 -9.92 -0.36 -20.46
N VAL A 59 -10.89 -0.91 -19.73
CA VAL A 59 -10.71 -2.10 -18.87
C VAL A 59 -10.22 -3.29 -19.69
N ASP A 60 -10.85 -3.51 -20.85
CA ASP A 60 -10.59 -4.67 -21.69
C ASP A 60 -9.23 -4.63 -22.39
N ASN A 61 -8.75 -3.43 -22.73
CA ASN A 61 -7.55 -3.25 -23.55
C ASN A 61 -6.31 -2.84 -22.74
N CYS A 62 -6.44 -2.45 -21.46
CA CYS A 62 -5.29 -1.95 -20.69
C CYS A 62 -4.29 -3.02 -20.24
N GLY A 63 -4.60 -4.33 -20.39
CA GLY A 63 -3.70 -5.43 -20.02
C GLY A 63 -3.36 -5.52 -18.52
N LYS A 64 -4.17 -4.91 -17.64
CA LYS A 64 -3.90 -4.89 -16.19
C LYS A 64 -4.55 -6.08 -15.49
N ASN A 65 -3.98 -6.48 -14.36
CA ASN A 65 -4.52 -7.54 -13.51
C ASN A 65 -5.74 -7.05 -12.69
N TYR A 66 -6.53 -8.00 -12.19
CA TYR A 66 -7.75 -7.73 -11.44
C TYR A 66 -7.60 -6.75 -10.26
N PRO A 67 -6.56 -6.83 -9.39
CA PRO A 67 -6.36 -5.84 -8.32
C PRO A 67 -6.17 -4.40 -8.83
N THR A 68 -5.51 -4.23 -9.99
CA THR A 68 -5.34 -2.92 -10.62
C THR A 68 -6.64 -2.44 -11.25
N LEU A 69 -7.40 -3.33 -11.91
CA LEU A 69 -8.71 -3.01 -12.46
C LEU A 69 -9.73 -2.62 -11.38
N ARG A 70 -9.65 -3.22 -10.19
CA ARG A 70 -10.46 -2.77 -9.04
C ARG A 70 -10.18 -1.31 -8.68
N LYS A 71 -8.91 -0.89 -8.67
CA LYS A 71 -8.54 0.52 -8.39
C LYS A 71 -9.04 1.44 -9.50
N LEU A 72 -8.97 0.99 -10.76
CA LEU A 72 -9.50 1.72 -11.90
C LEU A 72 -11.02 1.89 -11.79
N LYS A 73 -11.76 0.84 -11.46
CA LYS A 73 -13.22 0.91 -11.23
C LYS A 73 -13.58 1.88 -10.10
N VAL A 74 -12.80 1.88 -9.01
CA VAL A 74 -12.97 2.86 -7.90
C VAL A 74 -12.76 4.29 -8.40
N LEU A 75 -11.76 4.53 -9.25
CA LEU A 75 -11.57 5.85 -9.85
C LEU A 75 -12.79 6.27 -10.69
N PHE A 76 -13.32 5.40 -11.54
CA PHE A 76 -14.51 5.69 -12.32
C PHE A 76 -15.71 6.03 -11.42
N SER A 77 -15.98 5.21 -10.38
CA SER A 77 -17.09 5.47 -9.46
C SER A 77 -16.97 6.83 -8.76
N GLN A 78 -15.77 7.20 -8.30
CA GLN A 78 -15.55 8.51 -7.67
C GLN A 78 -15.72 9.68 -8.65
N MET A 79 -15.33 9.49 -9.91
CA MET A 79 -15.50 10.51 -10.94
C MET A 79 -16.98 10.70 -11.29
N TYR A 80 -17.77 9.61 -11.41
CA TYR A 80 -19.20 9.68 -11.66
C TYR A 80 -19.95 10.22 -10.44
N GLU A 81 -19.61 9.81 -9.22
CA GLU A 81 -20.17 10.39 -8.00
C GLU A 81 -20.00 11.92 -7.97
N TYR A 82 -18.80 12.40 -8.29
CA TYR A 82 -18.53 13.83 -8.41
C TYR A 82 -19.36 14.47 -9.52
N ALA A 83 -19.40 13.88 -10.71
CA ALA A 83 -20.10 14.41 -11.87
C ALA A 83 -21.61 14.47 -11.65
N MET A 84 -22.21 13.48 -11.02
CA MET A 84 -23.63 13.48 -10.66
C MET A 84 -23.93 14.52 -9.58
N LYS A 85 -23.09 14.64 -8.55
CA LYS A 85 -23.24 15.65 -7.49
C LYS A 85 -23.27 17.09 -8.03
N TYR A 86 -22.53 17.35 -9.10
CA TYR A 86 -22.45 18.66 -9.74
C TYR A 86 -23.28 18.74 -11.05
N GLU A 87 -24.20 17.81 -11.24
CA GLU A 87 -25.14 17.78 -12.38
C GLU A 87 -24.46 17.81 -13.77
N ILE A 88 -23.21 17.31 -13.84
CA ILE A 88 -22.43 17.21 -15.10
C ILE A 88 -22.97 16.06 -15.95
N CYS A 89 -23.41 14.96 -15.33
CA CYS A 89 -24.06 13.82 -15.97
C CYS A 89 -25.23 13.33 -15.12
N MET A 90 -26.17 12.64 -15.79
CA MET A 90 -27.41 12.14 -15.17
C MET A 90 -27.37 10.64 -14.88
N LYS A 91 -26.34 9.95 -15.32
CA LYS A 91 -26.24 8.49 -15.17
C LYS A 91 -24.82 8.06 -14.85
N ASP A 92 -24.67 7.17 -13.87
CA ASP A 92 -23.41 6.51 -13.54
C ASP A 92 -23.25 5.24 -14.39
N TYR A 93 -22.29 5.25 -15.29
CA TYR A 93 -21.92 4.08 -16.08
C TYR A 93 -20.84 3.21 -15.39
N SER A 94 -20.19 3.70 -14.35
CA SER A 94 -19.12 2.96 -13.66
C SER A 94 -19.64 1.72 -12.94
N GLU A 95 -20.90 1.73 -12.49
CA GLU A 95 -21.54 0.59 -11.83
C GLU A 95 -21.56 -0.65 -12.73
N TYR A 96 -21.79 -0.45 -14.03
CA TYR A 96 -21.94 -1.53 -15.03
C TYR A 96 -20.61 -2.03 -15.59
N VAL A 97 -19.49 -1.42 -15.21
CA VAL A 97 -18.16 -1.87 -15.68
C VAL A 97 -17.85 -3.25 -15.10
N ASP A 98 -17.68 -4.23 -15.99
CA ASP A 98 -17.36 -5.60 -15.62
C ASP A 98 -15.83 -5.81 -15.57
N ILE A 99 -15.36 -6.17 -14.37
CA ILE A 99 -13.97 -6.57 -14.13
C ILE A 99 -13.86 -8.03 -13.67
N ILE A 100 -15.00 -8.70 -13.44
CA ILE A 100 -15.04 -10.05 -12.82
C ILE A 100 -14.37 -11.07 -13.74
N LYS A 101 -14.54 -10.92 -15.04
CA LYS A 101 -13.92 -11.80 -16.05
C LYS A 101 -12.38 -11.85 -16.00
N PHE A 102 -11.75 -10.92 -15.25
CA PHE A 102 -10.30 -10.89 -15.05
C PHE A 102 -9.85 -11.48 -13.72
N LYS A 103 -10.78 -11.91 -12.85
CA LYS A 103 -10.49 -12.31 -11.47
C LYS A 103 -9.48 -13.48 -11.40
N ASP A 104 -9.60 -14.44 -12.28
CA ASP A 104 -8.77 -15.64 -12.29
C ASP A 104 -7.55 -15.53 -13.22
N LYS A 105 -7.42 -14.39 -13.92
CA LYS A 105 -6.33 -14.10 -14.87
C LYS A 105 -5.22 -13.26 -14.25
N ASN A 106 -4.85 -13.52 -12.98
CA ASN A 106 -3.72 -12.83 -12.37
C ASN A 106 -2.42 -13.63 -12.63
N PRO A 107 -1.60 -13.26 -13.63
CA PRO A 107 -0.35 -13.98 -13.93
C PRO A 107 0.69 -13.85 -12.81
N ASN A 108 0.50 -12.89 -11.90
CA ASN A 108 1.40 -12.62 -10.78
C ASN A 108 0.78 -13.03 -9.43
N LYS A 109 -0.12 -14.01 -9.45
CA LYS A 109 -0.63 -14.58 -8.20
C LYS A 109 0.50 -15.36 -7.53
N THR A 110 1.20 -14.68 -6.63
CA THR A 110 2.17 -15.32 -5.74
C THR A 110 1.40 -16.05 -4.65
N ASP A 111 1.70 -17.31 -4.48
CA ASP A 111 1.20 -18.07 -3.34
C ASP A 111 2.01 -17.64 -2.11
N HIS A 112 1.36 -16.89 -1.22
CA HIS A 112 1.99 -16.42 0.02
C HIS A 112 1.82 -17.49 1.10
N SER A 113 2.68 -18.51 1.07
CA SER A 113 2.79 -19.47 2.16
C SER A 113 3.58 -18.87 3.33
N PRO A 114 3.25 -19.21 4.58
CA PRO A 114 4.10 -18.89 5.72
C PRO A 114 5.49 -19.56 5.58
N PHE A 115 6.50 -18.99 6.22
CA PHE A 115 7.82 -19.63 6.28
C PHE A 115 7.70 -21.03 6.88
N SER A 116 8.32 -22.00 6.23
CA SER A 116 8.45 -23.37 6.78
C SER A 116 9.46 -23.39 7.93
N ARG A 117 9.46 -24.49 8.68
CA ARG A 117 10.41 -24.65 9.79
C ARG A 117 11.85 -24.71 9.28
N GLU A 118 12.07 -25.39 8.17
CA GLU A 118 13.36 -25.53 7.50
C GLU A 118 13.89 -24.18 7.01
N GLU A 119 13.02 -23.32 6.48
CA GLU A 119 13.37 -21.96 6.06
C GLU A 119 13.75 -21.08 7.24
N ILE A 120 13.04 -21.20 8.37
CA ILE A 120 13.38 -20.50 9.63
C ILE A 120 14.71 -20.98 10.17
N ASP A 121 14.97 -22.29 10.16
CA ASP A 121 16.23 -22.87 10.61
C ASP A 121 17.40 -22.43 9.70
N ALA A 122 17.18 -22.33 8.41
CA ALA A 122 18.16 -21.77 7.47
C ALA A 122 18.48 -20.30 7.74
N LEU A 123 17.49 -19.49 8.15
CA LEU A 123 17.73 -18.11 8.58
C LEU A 123 18.59 -18.05 9.85
N TRP A 124 18.40 -18.97 10.80
CA TRP A 124 19.23 -19.05 12.01
C TRP A 124 20.69 -19.38 11.71
N LEU A 125 20.98 -20.17 10.67
CA LEU A 125 22.35 -20.41 10.22
C LEU A 125 23.06 -19.13 9.69
N GLN A 126 22.29 -18.10 9.39
CA GLN A 126 22.77 -16.80 8.91
C GLN A 126 22.57 -15.68 9.94
N GLU A 127 22.55 -15.99 11.23
CA GLU A 127 22.27 -15.01 12.30
C GLU A 127 23.23 -13.82 12.35
N SER A 128 24.43 -13.92 11.76
CA SER A 128 25.38 -12.80 11.60
C SER A 128 24.97 -11.81 10.49
N ASN A 129 24.03 -12.18 9.61
CA ASN A 129 23.56 -11.34 8.52
C ASN A 129 22.43 -10.43 9.02
N LEU A 130 22.60 -9.10 8.88
CA LEU A 130 21.61 -8.11 9.32
C LEU A 130 20.23 -8.33 8.70
N TYR A 131 20.15 -8.72 7.42
CA TYR A 131 18.87 -8.95 6.76
C TYR A 131 18.16 -10.19 7.33
N ALA A 132 18.89 -11.25 7.61
CA ALA A 132 18.36 -12.44 8.28
C ALA A 132 17.83 -12.09 9.68
N GLN A 133 18.56 -11.28 10.44
CA GLN A 133 18.12 -10.78 11.76
C GLN A 133 16.81 -9.99 11.64
N ILE A 134 16.69 -9.07 10.67
CA ILE A 134 15.47 -8.27 10.44
C ILE A 134 14.28 -9.21 10.12
N VAL A 135 14.48 -10.20 9.24
CA VAL A 135 13.42 -11.17 8.89
C VAL A 135 13.02 -11.98 10.12
N MET A 136 13.97 -12.45 10.93
CA MET A 136 13.69 -13.17 12.18
C MET A 136 12.96 -12.29 13.19
N MET A 137 13.36 -11.01 13.35
CA MET A 137 12.64 -10.05 14.19
C MET A 137 11.17 -9.90 13.74
N LEU A 138 10.90 -9.84 12.43
CA LEU A 138 9.55 -9.78 11.86
C LEU A 138 8.76 -11.06 12.13
N ILE A 139 9.37 -12.23 11.92
CA ILE A 139 8.72 -13.55 12.15
C ILE A 139 8.30 -13.70 13.61
N TYR A 140 9.20 -13.38 14.55
CA TYR A 140 8.97 -13.59 15.99
C TYR A 140 8.11 -12.51 16.65
N SER A 141 8.01 -11.31 16.07
CA SER A 141 7.19 -10.21 16.61
C SER A 141 5.83 -10.06 15.93
N GLY A 142 5.68 -10.56 14.71
CA GLY A 142 4.45 -10.41 13.93
C GLY A 142 4.09 -8.95 13.56
N VAL A 143 5.06 -8.03 13.61
CA VAL A 143 4.84 -6.64 13.20
C VAL A 143 5.01 -6.46 11.69
N ARG A 144 4.47 -5.38 11.16
CA ARG A 144 4.69 -5.02 9.75
C ARG A 144 6.12 -4.56 9.53
N VAL A 145 6.63 -4.79 8.32
CA VAL A 145 7.99 -4.34 7.92
C VAL A 145 8.20 -2.85 8.22
N SER A 146 7.23 -1.99 7.88
CA SER A 146 7.32 -0.56 8.18
C SER A 146 7.32 -0.25 9.68
N GLU A 147 6.55 -0.98 10.48
CA GLU A 147 6.50 -0.80 11.94
C GLU A 147 7.86 -1.13 12.60
N LEU A 148 8.56 -2.16 12.10
CA LEU A 148 9.89 -2.51 12.59
C LEU A 148 10.96 -1.52 12.09
N LEU A 149 10.94 -1.16 10.80
CA LEU A 149 11.96 -0.27 10.22
C LEU A 149 11.83 1.18 10.70
N ASP A 150 10.62 1.61 11.11
CA ASP A 150 10.35 2.94 11.66
C ASP A 150 10.41 2.96 13.20
N LEU A 151 10.78 1.82 13.83
CA LEU A 151 10.86 1.69 15.28
C LEU A 151 11.94 2.60 15.85
N LYS A 152 11.54 3.54 16.70
CA LYS A 152 12.44 4.47 17.38
C LYS A 152 13.01 3.86 18.65
N ARG A 153 14.25 4.20 18.99
CA ARG A 153 14.92 3.74 20.20
C ARG A 153 14.13 4.00 21.48
N GLU A 154 13.50 5.18 21.56
CA GLU A 154 12.66 5.59 22.70
C GLU A 154 11.43 4.69 22.95
N ASN A 155 11.02 3.94 21.93
CA ASN A 155 9.89 3.03 21.99
C ASN A 155 10.30 1.59 22.32
N VAL A 156 11.58 1.32 22.58
CA VAL A 156 12.08 -0.02 22.93
C VAL A 156 12.50 -0.03 24.39
N ASN A 157 11.86 -0.91 25.16
CA ASN A 157 12.24 -1.17 26.55
C ASN A 157 12.95 -2.53 26.62
N ILE A 158 14.27 -2.48 26.66
CA ILE A 158 15.12 -3.69 26.71
C ILE A 158 14.98 -4.41 28.05
N GLU A 159 14.79 -3.68 29.14
CA GLU A 159 14.68 -4.27 30.49
C GLU A 159 13.36 -5.06 30.64
N GLU A 160 12.28 -4.57 30.07
CA GLU A 160 10.97 -5.23 30.07
C GLU A 160 10.77 -6.16 28.87
N HIS A 161 11.78 -6.38 28.05
CA HIS A 161 11.70 -7.22 26.83
C HIS A 161 10.48 -6.89 25.95
N CYS A 162 10.24 -5.61 25.68
CA CYS A 162 9.14 -5.18 24.86
C CYS A 162 9.47 -3.91 24.04
N PHE A 163 8.66 -3.65 23.04
CA PHE A 163 8.67 -2.38 22.32
C PHE A 163 7.25 -1.91 21.99
N LYS A 164 7.09 -0.61 21.82
CA LYS A 164 5.82 0.03 21.49
C LYS A 164 5.77 0.38 20.01
N VAL A 165 4.77 -0.10 19.29
CA VAL A 165 4.39 0.42 17.98
C VAL A 165 3.60 1.70 18.23
N ALA A 166 4.26 2.86 18.12
CA ALA A 166 3.66 4.16 18.46
C ALA A 166 2.85 4.75 17.30
N GLU A 167 3.18 4.39 16.06
CA GLU A 167 2.50 4.86 14.86
C GLU A 167 2.04 3.68 14.03
N SER A 168 0.76 3.64 13.71
CA SER A 168 0.18 2.62 12.83
C SER A 168 -0.94 3.22 11.97
N LYS A 169 -1.24 2.55 10.87
CA LYS A 169 -2.32 2.93 9.94
C LYS A 169 -3.70 2.97 10.61
N THR A 170 -3.89 2.24 11.70
CA THR A 170 -5.14 2.14 12.47
C THR A 170 -4.84 2.28 13.95
N GLU A 171 -5.79 2.79 14.73
CA GLU A 171 -5.66 2.90 16.20
C GLU A 171 -5.37 1.54 16.85
N SER A 172 -6.00 0.47 16.38
CA SER A 172 -5.74 -0.90 16.83
C SER A 172 -4.33 -1.41 16.51
N GLY A 173 -3.59 -0.70 15.67
CA GLY A 173 -2.20 -1.01 15.37
C GLY A 173 -1.21 -0.48 16.41
N ILE A 174 -1.63 0.50 17.25
CA ILE A 174 -0.82 1.02 18.36
C ILE A 174 -0.87 0.00 19.50
N ARG A 175 0.27 -0.62 19.78
CA ARG A 175 0.35 -1.72 20.75
C ARG A 175 1.74 -1.89 21.32
N VAL A 176 1.85 -2.55 22.46
CA VAL A 176 3.10 -3.08 23.00
C VAL A 176 3.29 -4.49 22.47
N VAL A 177 4.49 -4.78 22.00
CA VAL A 177 4.88 -6.09 21.44
C VAL A 177 6.01 -6.65 22.27
N PRO A 178 5.89 -7.88 22.80
CA PRO A 178 6.97 -8.53 23.53
C PRO A 178 8.11 -8.89 22.56
N ILE A 179 9.35 -8.80 23.05
CA ILE A 179 10.55 -9.25 22.35
C ILE A 179 10.79 -10.69 22.77
N HIS A 180 10.76 -11.60 21.80
CA HIS A 180 11.07 -13.00 22.05
C HIS A 180 12.57 -13.18 22.39
N ASP A 181 12.90 -14.04 23.36
CA ASP A 181 14.26 -14.23 23.89
C ASP A 181 15.29 -14.54 22.79
N ARG A 182 14.93 -15.35 21.81
CA ARG A 182 15.82 -15.69 20.69
C ARG A 182 16.20 -14.47 19.83
N THR A 183 15.33 -13.47 19.70
CA THR A 183 15.58 -12.26 18.90
C THR A 183 16.03 -11.07 19.73
N TYR A 184 16.00 -11.19 21.06
CA TYR A 184 16.45 -10.15 21.98
C TYR A 184 17.86 -9.60 21.69
N PRO A 185 18.88 -10.44 21.39
CA PRO A 185 20.21 -9.95 21.03
C PRO A 185 20.21 -9.03 19.82
N PHE A 186 19.33 -9.28 18.83
CA PHE A 186 19.22 -8.46 17.62
C PHE A 186 18.65 -7.08 17.92
N PHE A 187 17.63 -7.00 18.77
CA PHE A 187 17.09 -5.71 19.23
C PHE A 187 18.16 -4.90 19.97
N LYS A 188 18.92 -5.54 20.86
CA LYS A 188 20.01 -4.90 21.59
C LYS A 188 21.09 -4.36 20.66
N MET A 189 21.46 -5.15 19.63
CA MET A 189 22.47 -4.75 18.65
C MET A 189 21.97 -3.57 17.79
N VAL A 190 20.73 -3.62 17.28
CA VAL A 190 20.14 -2.54 16.49
C VAL A 190 20.09 -1.24 17.27
N LEU A 191 19.83 -1.28 18.57
CA LEU A 191 19.85 -0.10 19.45
C LEU A 191 21.26 0.44 19.72
N SER A 192 22.29 -0.38 19.62
CA SER A 192 23.69 0.04 19.81
C SER A 192 24.30 0.67 18.56
N ILE A 193 23.77 0.34 17.37
CA ILE A 193 24.19 0.93 16.10
C ILE A 193 23.51 2.29 15.95
N SER A 194 24.27 3.37 15.74
CA SER A 194 23.70 4.69 15.46
C SER A 194 22.68 4.61 14.33
N LEU A 195 21.50 5.19 14.52
CA LEU A 195 20.37 5.18 13.58
C LEU A 195 20.76 5.63 12.16
N ASP A 196 21.80 6.43 11.99
CA ASP A 196 22.30 6.88 10.70
C ASP A 196 22.73 5.74 9.77
N THR A 197 23.26 4.65 10.32
CA THR A 197 23.64 3.44 9.54
C THR A 197 22.40 2.63 9.13
N PHE A 198 21.36 2.61 9.96
CA PHE A 198 20.10 1.91 9.68
C PHE A 198 19.30 2.63 8.59
N TYR A 199 19.26 3.97 8.62
CA TYR A 199 18.58 4.79 7.60
C TYR A 199 19.30 4.76 6.25
N SER A 200 20.61 4.67 6.22
CA SER A 200 21.38 4.49 4.97
C SER A 200 21.02 3.17 4.27
N ASN A 201 20.77 2.10 5.02
CA ASN A 201 20.34 0.81 4.50
C ASN A 201 18.84 0.75 4.11
N LYS A 202 17.97 1.62 4.69
CA LYS A 202 16.54 1.71 4.33
C LYS A 202 16.35 2.02 2.83
N ASN A 203 17.19 2.91 2.27
CA ASN A 203 17.15 3.23 0.84
C ASN A 203 17.60 2.08 -0.06
N TYR A 204 18.35 1.10 0.48
CA TYR A 204 18.79 -0.09 -0.24
C TYR A 204 17.73 -1.21 -0.18
N ALA A 205 17.08 -1.41 0.97
CA ALA A 205 16.07 -2.46 1.16
C ALA A 205 14.78 -2.18 0.37
N THR A 206 14.34 -0.90 0.30
CA THR A 206 13.13 -0.51 -0.45
C THR A 206 13.31 -0.52 -1.97
N ARG A 207 14.53 -0.66 -2.49
CA ARG A 207 14.81 -0.75 -3.94
C ARG A 207 14.92 -2.18 -4.49
N LYS A 208 14.93 -3.22 -3.62
CA LYS A 208 15.14 -4.62 -4.01
C LYS A 208 14.00 -5.58 -3.63
N ILE A 209 12.86 -5.06 -3.14
CA ILE A 209 11.64 -5.83 -2.88
C ILE A 209 10.53 -5.35 -3.91
#